data_e83472919533887fdab1858732aea2cb
#
_entry.id   e83472919533887fdab1858732aea2cb
#
_cell.length_a   1.000
_cell.length_b   1.000
_cell.length_c   1.000
_cell.angle_alpha   90.00
_cell.angle_beta   90.00
_cell.angle_gamma   90.00
#
_symmetry.space_group_name_H-M   'P 1'
#
loop_
_entity.id
_entity.type
_entity.pdbx_description
1 polymer ?
#
loop_
_entity_poly.entity_id
_entity_poly.type
_entity_poly.pdbx_seq_one_letter_code
_entity_poly.pdbx_strand_id
1 'polypeptide(L)'
;MNEDKQRKEIEKRAKRICQEIEELNTENGLKYLRNTMDKSLLDALCATPEPANVSRMEISDEMKIRLTDYDIDIHMNRTLCKVFYILFLRHPEGIRLKEIADYRDELVFIYKSVSNRTDLGKMRKSVEAAIDIENRSLLFQYISRANKAFREKLSPRLAEQYVISSDRTNTSVIRLDRGLVTMPDFLCDNGICQR
;
A
#
# COMPACT_ATOMS: atom_id res chain seq x y z
N MET A 1 -19.02 -18.12 16.84
CA MET A 1 -19.53 -16.78 17.22
C MET A 1 -18.76 -16.10 18.36
N ASN A 2 -17.87 -16.82 19.07
CA ASN A 2 -17.10 -16.29 20.21
C ASN A 2 -15.70 -15.76 19.80
N GLU A 3 -15.04 -16.40 18.83
CA GLU A 3 -13.67 -16.07 18.42
C GLU A 3 -13.54 -14.71 17.72
N ASP A 4 -14.47 -14.34 16.84
CA ASP A 4 -14.48 -13.04 16.17
C ASP A 4 -14.67 -11.86 17.13
N LYS A 5 -15.45 -12.08 18.20
CA LYS A 5 -15.70 -11.07 19.23
C LYS A 5 -14.46 -10.88 20.11
N GLN A 6 -13.79 -11.96 20.40
CA GLN A 6 -12.56 -11.98 21.19
C GLN A 6 -11.38 -11.35 20.41
N ARG A 7 -11.28 -11.65 19.11
CA ARG A 7 -10.29 -11.05 18.21
C ARG A 7 -10.45 -9.52 18.08
N LYS A 8 -11.69 -9.04 17.89
CA LYS A 8 -12.00 -7.59 17.83
C LYS A 8 -11.68 -6.88 19.15
N GLU A 9 -11.90 -7.53 20.27
CA GLU A 9 -11.60 -6.95 21.59
C GLU A 9 -10.07 -6.87 21.80
N ILE A 10 -9.32 -7.89 21.41
CA ILE A 10 -7.84 -7.89 21.44
C ILE A 10 -7.29 -6.78 20.55
N GLU A 11 -7.80 -6.64 19.32
CA GLU A 11 -7.38 -5.59 18.38
C GLU A 11 -7.66 -4.19 18.94
N LYS A 12 -8.83 -3.99 19.55
CA LYS A 12 -9.19 -2.72 20.18
C LYS A 12 -8.27 -2.37 21.36
N ARG A 13 -7.90 -3.36 22.16
CA ARG A 13 -6.95 -3.21 23.28
C ARG A 13 -5.54 -2.91 22.77
N ALA A 14 -5.08 -3.62 21.76
CA ALA A 14 -3.77 -3.38 21.14
C ALA A 14 -3.67 -1.96 20.58
N LYS A 15 -4.68 -1.47 19.85
CA LYS A 15 -4.73 -0.10 19.35
C LYS A 15 -4.65 0.95 20.47
N ARG A 16 -5.35 0.69 21.58
CA ARG A 16 -5.32 1.59 22.74
C ARG A 16 -3.93 1.65 23.37
N ILE A 17 -3.28 0.50 23.55
CA ILE A 17 -1.92 0.42 24.09
C ILE A 17 -0.93 1.14 23.17
N CYS A 18 -1.02 0.96 21.85
CA CYS A 18 -0.18 1.68 20.89
C CYS A 18 -0.36 3.19 21.01
N GLN A 19 -1.59 3.66 21.15
CA GLN A 19 -1.91 5.08 21.30
C GLN A 19 -1.35 5.66 22.62
N GLU A 20 -1.48 4.91 23.72
CA GLU A 20 -0.91 5.28 25.02
C GLU A 20 0.64 5.33 24.97
N ILE A 21 1.28 4.41 24.23
CA ILE A 21 2.75 4.42 24.01
C ILE A 21 3.14 5.63 23.14
N GLU A 22 2.36 5.98 22.11
CA GLU A 22 2.61 7.17 21.27
C GLU A 22 2.50 8.47 22.08
N GLU A 23 1.56 8.56 23.00
CA GLU A 23 1.42 9.70 23.91
C GLU A 23 2.60 9.81 24.89
N LEU A 24 3.20 8.68 25.27
CA LEU A 24 4.41 8.59 26.08
C LEU A 24 5.71 8.77 25.27
N ASN A 25 5.63 9.01 23.96
CA ASN A 25 6.78 9.20 23.07
C ASN A 25 7.48 10.54 23.31
N THR A 26 7.78 10.81 24.57
CA THR A 26 8.68 11.85 25.04
C THR A 26 9.96 11.17 25.55
N GLU A 27 11.07 11.89 25.48
CA GLU A 27 12.39 11.36 25.92
C GLU A 27 12.33 10.75 27.32
N ASN A 28 11.60 11.37 28.24
CA ASN A 28 11.43 10.90 29.62
C ASN A 28 10.40 9.74 29.73
N GLY A 29 9.33 9.74 28.96
CA GLY A 29 8.30 8.70 28.98
C GLY A 29 8.84 7.36 28.48
N LEU A 30 9.54 7.36 27.35
CA LEU A 30 10.18 6.15 26.82
C LEU A 30 11.29 5.61 27.73
N LYS A 31 12.06 6.51 28.37
CA LYS A 31 13.08 6.12 29.35
C LYS A 31 12.46 5.48 30.59
N TYR A 32 11.33 5.99 31.05
CA TYR A 32 10.58 5.41 32.16
C TYR A 32 10.03 4.02 31.81
N LEU A 33 9.39 3.87 30.65
CA LEU A 33 8.91 2.57 30.17
C LEU A 33 10.03 1.54 30.07
N ARG A 34 11.16 1.92 29.47
CA ARG A 34 12.34 1.03 29.35
C ARG A 34 12.90 0.58 30.69
N ASN A 35 12.83 1.42 31.70
CA ASN A 35 13.36 1.11 33.03
C ASN A 35 12.38 0.34 33.93
N THR A 36 11.08 0.41 33.63
CA THR A 36 10.01 -0.20 34.44
C THR A 36 9.47 -1.50 33.84
N MET A 37 9.55 -1.67 32.53
CA MET A 37 9.14 -2.92 31.89
C MET A 37 10.10 -4.06 32.21
N ASP A 38 9.55 -5.23 32.48
CA ASP A 38 10.34 -6.45 32.64
C ASP A 38 11.17 -6.70 31.37
N LYS A 39 12.44 -7.01 31.57
CA LYS A 39 13.38 -7.26 30.48
C LYS A 39 12.89 -8.40 29.57
N SER A 40 12.28 -9.44 30.12
CA SER A 40 11.73 -10.56 29.35
C SER A 40 10.57 -10.13 28.43
N LEU A 41 9.75 -9.18 28.89
CA LEU A 41 8.66 -8.60 28.09
C LEU A 41 9.20 -7.68 26.99
N LEU A 42 10.20 -6.87 27.30
CA LEU A 42 10.91 -6.05 26.30
C LEU A 42 11.59 -6.93 25.24
N ASP A 43 12.30 -7.97 25.68
CA ASP A 43 12.95 -8.92 24.79
C ASP A 43 11.91 -9.69 23.96
N ALA A 44 10.76 -10.04 24.52
CA ALA A 44 9.65 -10.68 23.79
C ALA A 44 9.00 -9.72 22.77
N LEU A 45 8.81 -8.45 23.11
CA LEU A 45 8.31 -7.43 22.19
C LEU A 45 9.32 -7.11 21.08
N CYS A 46 10.61 -7.15 21.39
CA CYS A 46 11.68 -6.95 20.41
C CYS A 46 12.00 -8.24 19.62
N ALA A 47 11.76 -9.41 20.23
CA ALA A 47 11.97 -10.72 19.61
C ALA A 47 10.73 -11.25 18.87
N THR A 48 9.55 -10.57 18.97
CA THR A 48 8.52 -10.83 17.97
C THR A 48 9.17 -10.54 16.64
N PRO A 49 9.48 -11.58 15.83
CA PRO A 49 10.03 -11.30 14.52
C PRO A 49 9.02 -10.37 13.87
N GLU A 50 9.48 -9.21 13.40
CA GLU A 50 8.73 -8.55 12.33
C GLU A 50 8.38 -9.67 11.38
N PRO A 51 7.11 -9.79 10.92
CA PRO A 51 6.75 -10.88 10.06
C PRO A 51 7.82 -10.96 8.99
N ALA A 52 8.67 -11.98 9.10
CA ALA A 52 9.86 -12.15 8.26
C ALA A 52 9.44 -12.35 6.80
N ASN A 53 8.15 -12.61 6.59
CA ASN A 53 7.55 -12.88 5.31
C ASN A 53 6.65 -11.72 4.91
N VAL A 54 7.00 -11.09 3.82
CA VAL A 54 6.14 -10.15 3.09
C VAL A 54 4.83 -10.85 2.77
N SER A 55 3.69 -10.26 3.15
CA SER A 55 2.37 -10.84 2.91
C SER A 55 2.05 -10.87 1.41
N ARG A 56 1.34 -11.89 1.00
CA ARG A 56 0.71 -11.91 -0.32
C ARG A 56 -0.31 -10.78 -0.41
N MET A 57 -0.39 -10.20 -1.60
CA MET A 57 -1.35 -9.15 -1.93
C MET A 57 -2.37 -9.70 -2.91
N GLU A 58 -3.62 -9.53 -2.58
CA GLU A 58 -4.74 -9.84 -3.46
C GLU A 58 -5.44 -8.56 -3.89
N ILE A 59 -5.68 -8.42 -5.19
CA ILE A 59 -6.60 -7.44 -5.77
C ILE A 59 -7.82 -8.21 -6.23
N SER A 60 -8.97 -7.99 -5.59
CA SER A 60 -10.21 -8.67 -5.96
C SER A 60 -10.80 -8.12 -7.27
N ASP A 61 -11.82 -8.81 -7.81
CA ASP A 61 -12.58 -8.35 -8.98
C ASP A 61 -13.25 -6.98 -8.74
N GLU A 62 -13.60 -6.66 -7.48
CA GLU A 62 -14.10 -5.33 -7.10
C GLU A 62 -12.97 -4.31 -6.84
N MET A 63 -11.75 -4.64 -7.24
CA MET A 63 -10.58 -3.77 -7.05
C MET A 63 -10.28 -3.41 -5.60
N LYS A 64 -10.59 -4.29 -4.65
CA LYS A 64 -10.14 -4.18 -3.26
C LYS A 64 -8.74 -4.76 -3.14
N ILE A 65 -7.87 -4.07 -2.41
CA ILE A 65 -6.50 -4.50 -2.15
C ILE A 65 -6.45 -5.06 -0.73
N ARG A 66 -6.00 -6.31 -0.59
CA ARG A 66 -5.89 -7.01 0.69
C ARG A 66 -4.51 -7.65 0.83
N LEU A 67 -3.94 -7.55 2.01
CA LEU A 67 -2.76 -8.30 2.43
C LEU A 67 -3.24 -9.56 3.16
N THR A 68 -3.24 -10.69 2.44
CA THR A 68 -3.98 -11.90 2.85
C THR A 68 -3.41 -12.55 4.11
N ASP A 69 -2.08 -12.59 4.25
CA ASP A 69 -1.43 -13.24 5.38
C ASP A 69 -1.55 -12.41 6.67
N TYR A 70 -1.83 -11.11 6.56
CA TYR A 70 -2.04 -10.19 7.69
C TYR A 70 -3.51 -9.89 7.96
N ASP A 71 -4.42 -10.30 7.06
CA ASP A 71 -5.84 -9.97 7.11
C ASP A 71 -6.10 -8.45 7.16
N ILE A 72 -5.32 -7.69 6.36
CA ILE A 72 -5.37 -6.23 6.32
C ILE A 72 -5.91 -5.75 4.97
N ASP A 73 -6.97 -4.95 5.01
CA ASP A 73 -7.48 -4.24 3.83
C ASP A 73 -6.79 -2.88 3.68
N ILE A 74 -6.31 -2.61 2.48
CA ILE A 74 -5.67 -1.34 2.10
C ILE A 74 -6.68 -0.46 1.37
N HIS A 75 -7.10 0.61 2.01
CA HIS A 75 -8.08 1.54 1.47
C HIS A 75 -7.41 2.77 0.87
N MET A 76 -7.66 3.01 -0.41
CA MET A 76 -7.23 4.21 -1.12
C MET A 76 -8.44 5.10 -1.41
N ASN A 77 -8.53 6.26 -0.77
CA ASN A 77 -9.69 7.14 -0.81
C ASN A 77 -10.00 7.74 -2.19
N ARG A 78 -9.05 7.71 -3.11
CA ARG A 78 -9.23 8.24 -4.48
C ARG A 78 -8.95 7.17 -5.51
N THR A 79 -9.83 7.05 -6.48
CA THR A 79 -9.71 6.08 -7.57
C THR A 79 -8.37 6.18 -8.30
N LEU A 80 -7.89 7.38 -8.62
CA LEU A 80 -6.60 7.57 -9.31
C LEU A 80 -5.40 7.11 -8.48
N CYS A 81 -5.45 7.13 -7.14
CA CYS A 81 -4.38 6.55 -6.33
C CYS A 81 -4.26 5.05 -6.59
N LYS A 82 -5.38 4.35 -6.66
CA LYS A 82 -5.44 2.92 -6.95
C LYS A 82 -5.03 2.63 -8.39
N VAL A 83 -5.47 3.45 -9.35
CA VAL A 83 -5.10 3.32 -10.76
C VAL A 83 -3.59 3.38 -10.95
N PHE A 84 -2.93 4.39 -10.39
CA PHE A 84 -1.47 4.50 -10.44
C PHE A 84 -0.79 3.35 -9.71
N TYR A 85 -1.29 2.95 -8.56
CA TYR A 85 -0.72 1.82 -7.81
C TYR A 85 -0.76 0.52 -8.62
N ILE A 86 -1.88 0.21 -9.28
CA ILE A 86 -2.03 -0.96 -10.14
C ILE A 86 -1.10 -0.85 -11.35
N LEU A 87 -0.97 0.31 -11.97
CA LEU A 87 -0.02 0.51 -13.06
C LEU A 87 1.40 0.11 -12.64
N PHE A 88 1.90 0.61 -11.50
CA PHE A 88 3.24 0.25 -11.00
C PHE A 88 3.36 -1.21 -10.60
N LEU A 89 2.27 -1.87 -10.16
CA LEU A 89 2.27 -3.31 -9.94
C LEU A 89 2.42 -4.09 -11.23
N ARG A 90 1.85 -3.63 -12.32
CA ARG A 90 1.94 -4.28 -13.65
C ARG A 90 3.31 -4.12 -14.30
N HIS A 91 4.11 -3.17 -13.84
CA HIS A 91 5.43 -2.85 -14.37
C HIS A 91 6.52 -3.12 -13.33
N PRO A 92 6.93 -4.41 -13.15
CA PRO A 92 8.00 -4.78 -12.20
C PRO A 92 9.36 -4.17 -12.56
N GLU A 93 9.58 -3.87 -13.84
CA GLU A 93 10.77 -3.18 -14.34
C GLU A 93 10.85 -1.72 -13.87
N GLY A 94 9.73 -1.19 -13.38
CA GLY A 94 9.58 0.18 -12.96
C GLY A 94 9.30 1.16 -14.12
N ILE A 95 8.77 2.32 -13.78
CA ILE A 95 8.39 3.37 -14.74
C ILE A 95 9.15 4.66 -14.39
N ARG A 96 9.78 5.28 -15.38
CA ARG A 96 10.30 6.64 -15.22
C ARG A 96 9.14 7.63 -15.27
N LEU A 97 9.01 8.44 -14.22
CA LEU A 97 7.87 9.38 -14.13
C LEU A 97 7.82 10.41 -15.28
N LYS A 98 8.92 10.65 -15.96
CA LYS A 98 8.93 11.49 -17.18
C LYS A 98 8.28 10.81 -18.39
N GLU A 99 8.21 9.47 -18.37
CA GLU A 99 7.65 8.64 -19.43
C GLU A 99 6.22 8.18 -19.10
N ILE A 100 5.64 8.66 -18.00
CA ILE A 100 4.30 8.24 -17.53
C ILE A 100 3.19 8.53 -18.57
N ALA A 101 3.40 9.50 -19.44
CA ALA A 101 2.46 9.84 -20.51
C ALA A 101 2.32 8.73 -21.57
N ASP A 102 3.34 7.88 -21.73
CA ASP A 102 3.33 6.74 -22.65
C ASP A 102 2.34 5.65 -22.19
N TYR A 103 2.01 5.63 -20.90
CA TYR A 103 1.06 4.70 -20.27
C TYR A 103 -0.37 5.22 -20.21
N ARG A 104 -0.70 6.30 -20.95
CA ARG A 104 -2.03 6.94 -20.92
C ARG A 104 -3.17 5.96 -21.17
N ASP A 105 -3.10 5.17 -22.20
CA ASP A 105 -4.19 4.26 -22.57
C ASP A 105 -4.35 3.13 -21.57
N GLU A 106 -3.25 2.64 -21.01
CA GLU A 106 -3.25 1.66 -19.95
C GLU A 106 -3.85 2.23 -18.65
N LEU A 107 -3.49 3.46 -18.28
CA LEU A 107 -4.11 4.16 -17.13
C LEU A 107 -5.63 4.33 -17.32
N VAL A 108 -6.08 4.66 -18.52
CA VAL A 108 -7.52 4.77 -18.82
C VAL A 108 -8.20 3.40 -18.72
N PHE A 109 -7.55 2.35 -19.20
CA PHE A 109 -8.04 0.96 -19.09
C PHE A 109 -8.19 0.56 -17.62
N ILE A 110 -7.13 0.73 -16.80
CA ILE A 110 -7.17 0.44 -15.37
C ILE A 110 -8.23 1.31 -14.69
N TYR A 111 -8.37 2.59 -15.05
CA TYR A 111 -9.36 3.47 -14.46
C TYR A 111 -10.78 2.97 -14.73
N LYS A 112 -11.07 2.52 -15.94
CA LYS A 112 -12.35 1.91 -16.29
C LYS A 112 -12.66 0.69 -15.41
N SER A 113 -11.67 -0.15 -15.16
CA SER A 113 -11.80 -1.35 -14.34
C SER A 113 -12.00 -1.04 -12.85
N VAL A 114 -11.32 -0.01 -12.34
CA VAL A 114 -11.43 0.42 -10.93
C VAL A 114 -12.68 1.23 -10.63
N SER A 115 -13.26 1.87 -11.65
CA SER A 115 -14.35 2.83 -11.48
C SER A 115 -15.67 2.27 -12.02
N ASN A 116 -16.73 2.38 -11.23
CA ASN A 116 -18.10 2.10 -11.70
C ASN A 116 -18.64 3.18 -12.64
N ARG A 117 -17.82 4.14 -13.06
CA ARG A 117 -18.22 5.21 -13.98
C ARG A 117 -18.22 4.69 -15.43
N THR A 118 -19.16 5.19 -16.24
CA THR A 118 -19.28 4.84 -17.65
C THR A 118 -18.73 5.91 -18.61
N ASP A 119 -18.47 7.12 -18.12
CA ASP A 119 -18.03 8.26 -18.93
C ASP A 119 -16.51 8.20 -19.19
N LEU A 120 -16.15 7.54 -20.29
CA LEU A 120 -14.75 7.42 -20.74
C LEU A 120 -14.09 8.78 -21.02
N GLY A 121 -14.86 9.77 -21.47
CA GLY A 121 -14.33 11.10 -21.78
C GLY A 121 -13.83 11.80 -20.51
N LYS A 122 -14.59 11.71 -19.42
CA LYS A 122 -14.16 12.27 -18.12
C LYS A 122 -13.00 11.50 -17.52
N MET A 123 -12.96 10.17 -17.66
CA MET A 123 -11.83 9.37 -17.20
C MET A 123 -10.55 9.77 -17.92
N ARG A 124 -10.58 9.87 -19.25
CA ARG A 124 -9.44 10.28 -20.09
C ARG A 124 -8.93 11.65 -19.69
N LYS A 125 -9.81 12.64 -19.55
CA LYS A 125 -9.44 13.98 -19.05
C LYS A 125 -8.81 13.96 -17.66
N SER A 126 -9.33 13.12 -16.76
CA SER A 126 -8.79 12.99 -15.40
C SER A 126 -7.39 12.36 -15.39
N VAL A 127 -7.15 11.38 -16.25
CA VAL A 127 -5.82 10.76 -16.43
C VAL A 127 -4.87 11.77 -17.05
N GLU A 128 -5.25 12.45 -18.12
CA GLU A 128 -4.44 13.48 -18.79
C GLU A 128 -4.01 14.59 -17.83
N ALA A 129 -4.93 15.10 -17.03
CA ALA A 129 -4.61 16.09 -16.01
C ALA A 129 -3.64 15.56 -14.93
N ALA A 130 -3.70 14.25 -14.63
CA ALA A 130 -2.84 13.64 -13.62
C ALA A 130 -1.43 13.33 -14.12
N ILE A 131 -1.25 13.07 -15.42
CA ILE A 131 0.05 12.76 -16.06
C ILE A 131 0.67 13.97 -16.76
N ASP A 132 0.04 15.13 -16.65
CA ASP A 132 0.55 16.36 -17.25
C ASP A 132 1.96 16.67 -16.71
N ILE A 133 2.91 16.78 -17.64
CA ILE A 133 4.32 17.00 -17.35
C ILE A 133 4.54 18.39 -16.72
N GLU A 134 3.72 19.38 -17.09
CA GLU A 134 3.79 20.72 -16.55
C GLU A 134 3.25 20.78 -15.11
N ASN A 135 2.31 19.90 -14.76
CA ASN A 135 1.70 19.83 -13.44
C ASN A 135 1.95 18.49 -12.72
N ARG A 136 3.21 18.09 -12.63
CA ARG A 136 3.62 16.83 -11.95
C ARG A 136 3.19 16.73 -10.48
N SER A 137 2.78 17.84 -9.88
CA SER A 137 2.34 17.87 -8.48
C SER A 137 1.17 16.93 -8.21
N LEU A 138 0.24 16.77 -9.16
CA LEU A 138 -0.89 15.86 -9.04
C LEU A 138 -0.46 14.39 -9.04
N LEU A 139 0.44 14.00 -9.94
CA LEU A 139 1.00 12.65 -9.99
C LEU A 139 1.66 12.28 -8.66
N PHE A 140 2.54 13.16 -8.16
CA PHE A 140 3.20 12.94 -6.87
C PHE A 140 2.21 12.85 -5.70
N GLN A 141 1.14 13.65 -5.73
CA GLN A 141 0.09 13.57 -4.71
C GLN A 141 -0.64 12.22 -4.75
N TYR A 142 -0.95 11.67 -5.93
CA TYR A 142 -1.59 10.35 -6.03
C TYR A 142 -0.67 9.23 -5.56
N ILE A 143 0.60 9.25 -5.95
CA ILE A 143 1.62 8.31 -5.47
C ILE A 143 1.78 8.40 -3.95
N SER A 144 1.94 9.61 -3.42
CA SER A 144 2.10 9.84 -1.98
C SER A 144 0.90 9.31 -1.17
N ARG A 145 -0.33 9.55 -1.66
CA ARG A 145 -1.54 9.04 -1.01
C ARG A 145 -1.68 7.52 -1.11
N ALA A 146 -1.29 6.91 -2.23
CA ALA A 146 -1.24 5.46 -2.34
C ALA A 146 -0.25 4.87 -1.33
N ASN A 147 0.96 5.44 -1.24
CA ASN A 147 1.97 5.03 -0.29
C ASN A 147 1.53 5.22 1.16
N LYS A 148 0.83 6.31 1.46
CA LYS A 148 0.29 6.59 2.79
C LYS A 148 -0.64 5.49 3.26
N ALA A 149 -1.50 4.94 2.40
CA ALA A 149 -2.43 3.87 2.74
C ALA A 149 -1.73 2.61 3.29
N PHE A 150 -0.53 2.29 2.80
CA PHE A 150 0.28 1.20 3.35
C PHE A 150 1.00 1.60 4.64
N ARG A 151 1.59 2.80 4.68
CA ARG A 151 2.33 3.27 5.87
C ARG A 151 1.44 3.46 7.10
N GLU A 152 0.15 3.70 6.92
CA GLU A 152 -0.83 3.78 8.02
C GLU A 152 -1.20 2.40 8.61
N LYS A 153 -0.91 1.32 7.90
CA LYS A 153 -1.30 -0.04 8.27
C LYS A 153 -0.14 -0.95 8.63
N LEU A 154 1.05 -0.62 8.18
CA LEU A 154 2.24 -1.46 8.26
C LEU A 154 3.37 -0.72 8.97
N SER A 155 4.27 -1.48 9.60
CA SER A 155 5.53 -0.91 10.11
C SER A 155 6.33 -0.25 8.96
N PRO A 156 7.16 0.76 9.24
CA PRO A 156 7.93 1.45 8.20
C PRO A 156 8.75 0.51 7.32
N ARG A 157 9.41 -0.49 7.90
CA ARG A 157 10.24 -1.47 7.21
C ARG A 157 9.40 -2.35 6.28
N LEU A 158 8.25 -2.80 6.75
CA LEU A 158 7.37 -3.66 5.96
C LEU A 158 6.69 -2.88 4.83
N ALA A 159 6.27 -1.64 5.10
CA ALA A 159 5.67 -0.77 4.10
C ALA A 159 6.57 -0.52 2.89
N GLU A 160 7.91 -0.50 3.07
CA GLU A 160 8.88 -0.31 1.98
C GLU A 160 8.77 -1.36 0.86
N GLN A 161 8.23 -2.53 1.14
CA GLN A 161 8.00 -3.56 0.12
C GLN A 161 6.81 -3.23 -0.80
N TYR A 162 5.83 -2.50 -0.28
CA TYR A 162 4.55 -2.24 -0.96
C TYR A 162 4.43 -0.85 -1.54
N VAL A 163 5.26 0.10 -1.10
CA VAL A 163 5.17 1.48 -1.57
C VAL A 163 5.87 1.68 -2.92
N ILE A 164 5.34 2.61 -3.71
CA ILE A 164 6.00 3.09 -4.92
C ILE A 164 7.19 3.94 -4.49
N SER A 165 8.39 3.48 -4.76
CA SER A 165 9.65 4.17 -4.43
C SER A 165 10.49 4.39 -5.68
N SER A 166 11.18 5.52 -5.77
CA SER A 166 12.10 5.79 -6.87
C SER A 166 13.51 5.35 -6.50
N ASP A 167 14.17 4.75 -7.45
CA ASP A 167 15.58 4.41 -7.35
C ASP A 167 16.50 5.61 -7.73
N ARG A 168 17.81 5.37 -7.74
CA ARG A 168 18.82 6.38 -8.11
C ARG A 168 18.74 6.81 -9.59
N THR A 169 18.08 6.03 -10.43
CA THR A 169 17.88 6.29 -11.86
C THR A 169 16.59 7.05 -12.15
N ASN A 170 15.88 7.50 -11.12
CA ASN A 170 14.54 8.08 -11.17
C ASN A 170 13.49 7.13 -11.77
N THR A 171 13.71 5.82 -11.66
CA THR A 171 12.74 4.79 -12.00
C THR A 171 11.93 4.47 -10.75
N SER A 172 10.62 4.61 -10.84
CA SER A 172 9.69 4.31 -9.75
C SER A 172 9.20 2.89 -9.86
N VAL A 173 9.27 2.15 -8.76
CA VAL A 173 8.94 0.71 -8.70
C VAL A 173 8.33 0.35 -7.36
N ILE A 174 7.51 -0.69 -7.34
CA ILE A 174 7.08 -1.40 -6.12
C ILE A 174 7.98 -2.62 -5.98
N ARG A 175 8.63 -2.78 -4.82
CA ARG A 175 9.62 -3.85 -4.58
C ARG A 175 9.00 -5.22 -4.29
N LEU A 176 7.69 -5.28 -4.09
CA LEU A 176 6.96 -6.52 -3.84
C LEU A 176 7.21 -7.53 -4.98
N ASP A 177 7.60 -8.74 -4.63
CA ASP A 177 7.73 -9.84 -5.58
C ASP A 177 6.37 -10.12 -6.25
N ARG A 178 6.34 -10.16 -7.56
CA ARG A 178 5.11 -10.38 -8.34
C ARG A 178 4.52 -11.77 -8.12
N GLY A 179 5.32 -12.76 -7.73
CA GLY A 179 4.85 -14.07 -7.29
C GLY A 179 3.98 -14.04 -6.03
N LEU A 180 4.03 -12.92 -5.27
CA LEU A 180 3.17 -12.69 -4.11
C LEU A 180 1.91 -11.85 -4.44
N VAL A 181 1.69 -11.50 -5.71
CA VAL A 181 0.56 -10.66 -6.12
C VAL A 181 -0.45 -11.48 -6.92
N THR A 182 -1.68 -11.52 -6.44
CA THR A 182 -2.82 -12.06 -7.17
C THR A 182 -3.71 -10.92 -7.61
N MET A 183 -4.04 -10.85 -8.90
CA MET A 183 -4.96 -9.85 -9.44
C MET A 183 -5.87 -10.48 -10.49
N PRO A 184 -7.02 -9.86 -10.83
CA PRO A 184 -7.94 -10.34 -11.83
C PRO A 184 -7.28 -10.58 -13.19
N ASP A 185 -7.70 -11.63 -13.92
CA ASP A 185 -7.11 -12.03 -15.20
C ASP A 185 -7.09 -10.89 -16.22
N PHE A 186 -8.12 -10.03 -16.26
CA PHE A 186 -8.18 -8.90 -17.18
C PHE A 186 -7.12 -7.81 -16.90
N LEU A 187 -6.49 -7.82 -15.74
CA LEU A 187 -5.33 -6.96 -15.43
C LEU A 187 -3.99 -7.65 -15.72
N CYS A 188 -4.01 -8.95 -16.02
CA CYS A 188 -2.82 -9.77 -16.18
C CYS A 188 -2.28 -9.84 -17.62
N ASP A 189 -2.89 -9.09 -18.57
CA ASP A 189 -2.41 -9.08 -19.96
C ASP A 189 -0.95 -8.60 -20.01
N ASN A 190 -0.03 -9.55 -20.12
CA ASN A 190 1.39 -9.51 -20.48
C ASN A 190 2.25 -10.51 -19.71
N GLY A 191 1.66 -11.63 -19.22
CA GLY A 191 2.45 -12.75 -18.64
C GLY A 191 2.96 -12.54 -17.21
N ILE A 192 2.42 -11.57 -16.49
CA ILE A 192 2.88 -11.18 -15.14
C ILE A 192 2.16 -11.95 -14.02
N CYS A 193 1.00 -12.55 -14.28
CA CYS A 193 0.29 -13.38 -13.31
C CYS A 193 0.65 -14.85 -13.52
N GLN A 194 1.44 -15.41 -12.62
CA GLN A 194 1.52 -16.86 -12.46
C GLN A 194 0.34 -17.31 -11.58
N ARG A 195 -0.36 -18.36 -12.04
CA ARG A 195 -1.40 -19.07 -11.29
C ARG A 195 -0.82 -19.84 -10.12
#